data_8c3dd773267bb5932d31dbc26b5c60ec
#
_entry.id   8c3dd773267bb5932d31dbc26b5c60ec
#
_cell.length_a   1.000
_cell.length_b   1.000
_cell.length_c   1.000
_cell.angle_alpha   90.00
_cell.angle_beta   90.00
_cell.angle_gamma   90.00
#
_symmetry.space_group_name_H-M   'P 1'
#
loop_
_entity.id
_entity.type
_entity.pdbx_description
1 polymer ?
#
loop_
_entity_poly.entity_id
_entity_poly.type
_entity_poly.pdbx_seq_one_letter_code
_entity_poly.pdbx_strand_id
1 'polypeptide(L)'
;MLTRDIIVESQHGLHMRVATRIAEISKEHGATISLINQENRRASGHSVLDMLTLGAQRGTRLRMIVEGPTEADVVSQLTEILANSGTI
;
A
#
# COMPACT_ATOMS: atom_id res chain seq x y z
N MET A 1 14.82 0.76 -6.19
CA MET A 1 13.37 0.98 -6.36
C MET A 1 12.70 -0.29 -6.83
N LEU A 2 11.65 -0.71 -6.15
CA LEU A 2 10.88 -1.89 -6.52
C LEU A 2 9.46 -1.49 -6.88
N THR A 3 8.92 -2.14 -7.91
CA THR A 3 7.55 -1.93 -8.35
C THR A 3 6.83 -3.27 -8.36
N ARG A 4 5.62 -3.32 -7.81
CA ARG A 4 4.83 -4.53 -7.79
C ARG A 4 3.36 -4.21 -7.97
N ASP A 5 2.69 -5.00 -8.82
CA ASP A 5 1.25 -4.93 -8.98
C ASP A 5 0.61 -5.97 -8.08
N ILE A 6 -0.41 -5.57 -7.33
CA ILE A 6 -1.16 -6.48 -6.47
C ILE A 6 -2.65 -6.26 -6.66
N ILE A 7 -3.43 -7.24 -6.20
CA ILE A 7 -4.87 -7.10 -6.09
C ILE A 7 -5.20 -7.01 -4.61
N VAL A 8 -5.92 -5.97 -4.22
CA VAL A 8 -6.31 -5.78 -2.83
C VAL A 8 -7.27 -6.89 -2.43
N GLU A 9 -6.91 -7.63 -1.39
CA GLU A 9 -7.74 -8.72 -0.89
C GLU A 9 -8.11 -8.57 0.59
N SER A 10 -7.64 -7.51 1.23
CA SER A 10 -8.06 -7.23 2.59
C SER A 10 -9.56 -6.98 2.62
N GLN A 11 -10.22 -7.45 3.67
CA GLN A 11 -11.68 -7.57 3.71
C GLN A 11 -12.42 -6.27 3.40
N HIS A 12 -11.91 -5.15 3.88
CA HIS A 12 -12.54 -3.84 3.68
C HIS A 12 -11.75 -2.95 2.73
N GLY A 13 -10.84 -3.54 1.97
CA GLY A 13 -10.00 -2.80 1.05
C GLY A 13 -8.95 -1.95 1.76
N LEU A 14 -8.56 -0.88 1.11
CA LEU A 14 -7.60 0.08 1.67
C LEU A 14 -8.35 1.07 2.57
N HIS A 15 -8.69 0.62 3.77
CA HIS A 15 -9.38 1.45 4.75
C HIS A 15 -8.37 2.05 5.73
N MET A 16 -8.88 2.86 6.69
CA MET A 16 -8.02 3.64 7.58
C MET A 16 -6.98 2.79 8.32
N ARG A 17 -7.36 1.61 8.84
CA ARG A 17 -6.43 0.76 9.58
C ARG A 17 -5.28 0.30 8.71
N VAL A 18 -5.58 -0.13 7.49
CA VAL A 18 -4.56 -0.58 6.54
C VAL A 18 -3.66 0.59 6.13
N ALA A 19 -4.26 1.74 5.82
CA ALA A 19 -3.51 2.93 5.44
C ALA A 19 -2.58 3.38 6.57
N THR A 20 -3.06 3.33 7.81
CA THR A 20 -2.25 3.69 8.98
C THR A 20 -1.05 2.76 9.09
N ARG A 21 -1.26 1.46 8.89
CA ARG A 21 -0.15 0.50 8.97
C ARG A 21 0.89 0.75 7.86
N ILE A 22 0.42 1.08 6.66
CA ILE A 22 1.33 1.41 5.55
C ILE A 22 2.17 2.64 5.90
N ALA A 23 1.54 3.67 6.46
CA ALA A 23 2.25 4.88 6.86
C ALA A 23 3.29 4.58 7.95
N GLU A 24 2.97 3.70 8.89
CA GLU A 24 3.92 3.27 9.93
C GLU A 24 5.12 2.55 9.33
N ILE A 25 4.87 1.64 8.39
CA ILE A 25 5.95 0.90 7.72
C ILE A 25 6.85 1.86 6.97
N SER A 26 6.28 2.81 6.26
CA SER A 26 7.04 3.83 5.55
C SER A 26 7.97 4.57 6.50
N LYS A 27 7.46 4.97 7.64
CA LYS A 27 8.23 5.72 8.63
C LYS A 27 9.31 4.84 9.27
N GLU A 28 8.96 3.62 9.65
CA GLU A 28 9.89 2.71 10.32
C GLU A 28 11.08 2.36 9.46
N HIS A 29 10.86 2.20 8.16
CA HIS A 29 11.90 1.77 7.23
C HIS A 29 12.57 2.93 6.49
N GLY A 30 12.09 4.14 6.69
CA GLY A 30 12.60 5.28 5.93
C GLY A 30 12.36 5.10 4.44
N ALA A 31 11.25 4.48 4.07
CA ALA A 31 10.94 4.15 2.69
C ALA A 31 9.94 5.13 2.10
N THR A 32 10.12 5.45 0.82
CA THR A 32 9.14 6.21 0.06
C THR A 32 8.22 5.22 -0.64
N ILE A 33 6.93 5.31 -0.35
CA ILE A 33 5.93 4.40 -0.90
C ILE A 33 4.93 5.21 -1.72
N SER A 34 4.66 4.76 -2.95
CA SER A 34 3.61 5.32 -3.78
C SER A 34 2.65 4.20 -4.15
N LEU A 35 1.35 4.50 -4.11
CA LEU A 35 0.31 3.56 -4.53
C LEU A 35 -0.44 4.20 -5.69
N ILE A 36 -0.65 3.44 -6.77
CA ILE A 36 -1.30 3.92 -7.97
C ILE A 36 -2.45 2.98 -8.30
N ASN A 37 -3.65 3.53 -8.49
CA ASN A 37 -4.81 2.72 -8.83
C ASN A 37 -4.96 2.58 -10.35
N GLN A 38 -6.01 1.88 -10.78
CA GLN A 38 -6.25 1.60 -12.19
C GLN A 38 -6.60 2.85 -13.00
N GLU A 39 -6.99 3.92 -12.34
CA GLU A 39 -7.31 5.19 -12.97
C GLU A 39 -6.11 6.13 -12.98
N ASN A 40 -4.94 5.59 -12.65
CA ASN A 40 -3.69 6.32 -12.64
C ASN A 40 -3.61 7.39 -11.54
N ARG A 41 -4.47 7.30 -10.54
CA ARG A 41 -4.40 8.18 -9.40
C ARG A 41 -3.31 7.69 -8.45
N ARG A 42 -2.46 8.61 -8.03
CA ARG A 42 -1.31 8.29 -7.19
C ARG A 42 -1.53 8.82 -5.77
N ALA A 43 -1.16 8.01 -4.78
CA ALA A 43 -1.21 8.42 -3.38
C ALA A 43 0.12 8.11 -2.70
N SER A 44 0.49 8.99 -1.77
CA SER A 44 1.70 8.79 -0.97
C SER A 44 1.42 7.80 0.17
N GLY A 45 2.33 6.86 0.37
CA GLY A 45 2.25 5.93 1.49
C GLY A 45 2.54 6.57 2.84
N HIS A 46 2.95 7.84 2.86
CA HIS A 46 3.14 8.57 4.11
C HIS A 46 1.86 9.22 4.63
N SER A 47 0.85 9.33 3.80
CA SER A 47 -0.37 10.06 4.14
C SER A 47 -1.57 9.14 4.14
N VAL A 48 -2.15 8.92 5.31
CA VAL A 48 -3.36 8.11 5.45
C VAL A 48 -4.49 8.70 4.62
N LEU A 49 -4.69 10.02 4.70
CA LEU A 49 -5.76 10.68 3.95
C LEU A 49 -5.58 10.53 2.45
N ASP A 50 -4.33 10.66 1.99
CA ASP A 50 -4.04 10.54 0.58
C ASP A 50 -4.37 9.13 0.08
N MET A 51 -3.96 8.11 0.83
CA MET A 51 -4.24 6.72 0.47
C MET A 51 -5.74 6.44 0.42
N LEU A 52 -6.51 7.03 1.35
CA LEU A 52 -7.96 6.82 1.37
C LEU A 52 -8.65 7.41 0.15
N THR A 53 -8.05 8.43 -0.48
CA THR A 53 -8.64 9.03 -1.69
C THR A 53 -8.58 8.11 -2.89
N LEU A 54 -7.79 7.03 -2.84
CA LEU A 54 -7.76 6.06 -3.93
C LEU A 54 -9.06 5.29 -4.08
N GLY A 55 -9.83 5.18 -3.01
CA GLY A 55 -11.08 4.44 -3.03
C GLY A 55 -10.89 2.97 -3.33
N ALA A 56 -9.72 2.40 -2.98
CA ALA A 56 -9.39 1.03 -3.34
C ALA A 56 -10.17 0.05 -2.46
N GLN A 57 -11.07 -0.68 -3.08
CA GLN A 57 -11.86 -1.70 -2.42
C GLN A 57 -11.26 -3.08 -2.68
N ARG A 58 -11.78 -4.10 -2.00
CA ARG A 58 -11.38 -5.46 -2.27
C ARG A 58 -11.58 -5.78 -3.76
N GLY A 59 -10.55 -6.36 -4.37
CA GLY A 59 -10.55 -6.67 -5.79
C GLY A 59 -9.91 -5.61 -6.66
N THR A 60 -9.57 -4.45 -6.11
CA THR A 60 -8.94 -3.38 -6.86
C THR A 60 -7.47 -3.72 -7.11
N ARG A 61 -6.99 -3.46 -8.32
CA ARG A 61 -5.57 -3.59 -8.63
C ARG A 61 -4.85 -2.31 -8.26
N LEU A 62 -3.75 -2.47 -7.53
CA LEU A 62 -2.87 -1.35 -7.17
C LEU A 62 -1.45 -1.66 -7.61
N ARG A 63 -0.75 -0.63 -8.04
CA ARG A 63 0.70 -0.70 -8.24
C ARG A 63 1.38 -0.02 -7.08
N MET A 64 2.33 -0.73 -6.46
CA MET A 64 3.16 -0.10 -5.42
C MET A 64 4.55 0.15 -5.98
N ILE A 65 5.07 1.33 -5.67
CA ILE A 65 6.44 1.70 -5.98
C ILE A 65 7.11 2.02 -4.66
N VAL A 66 8.17 1.30 -4.34
CA VAL A 66 8.85 1.42 -3.04
C VAL A 66 10.32 1.71 -3.27
N GLU A 67 10.83 2.71 -2.55
CA GLU A 67 12.24 3.07 -2.62
C GLU A 67 12.78 3.28 -1.21
N GLY A 68 13.89 2.63 -0.88
CA GLY A 68 14.50 2.77 0.43
C GLY A 68 15.53 1.69 0.69
N PRO A 69 16.21 1.75 1.84
CA PRO A 69 17.30 0.81 2.16
C PRO A 69 16.83 -0.63 2.35
N THR A 70 15.57 -0.84 2.73
CA THR A 70 15.01 -2.19 2.91
C THR A 70 13.77 -2.38 2.06
N GLU A 71 13.81 -1.91 0.82
CA GLU A 71 12.63 -1.89 -0.04
C GLU A 71 12.03 -3.26 -0.29
N ALA A 72 12.85 -4.32 -0.36
CA ALA A 72 12.33 -5.68 -0.55
C ALA A 72 11.46 -6.11 0.63
N ASP A 73 11.90 -5.80 1.85
CA ASP A 73 11.15 -6.09 3.07
C ASP A 73 9.84 -5.31 3.10
N VAL A 74 9.91 -4.03 2.71
CA VAL A 74 8.73 -3.18 2.70
C VAL A 74 7.70 -3.71 1.71
N VAL A 75 8.13 -4.07 0.49
CA VAL A 75 7.23 -4.64 -0.51
C VAL A 75 6.58 -5.92 0.02
N SER A 76 7.35 -6.76 0.69
CA SER A 76 6.82 -8.00 1.26
C SER A 76 5.75 -7.71 2.31
N GLN A 77 6.00 -6.76 3.20
CA GLN A 77 5.03 -6.41 4.24
C GLN A 77 3.77 -5.78 3.66
N LEU A 78 3.92 -4.89 2.68
CA LEU A 78 2.77 -4.27 2.03
C LEU A 78 1.93 -5.31 1.28
N THR A 79 2.58 -6.23 0.59
CA THR A 79 1.88 -7.31 -0.11
C THR A 79 1.07 -8.15 0.88
N GLU A 80 1.65 -8.46 2.02
CA GLU A 80 0.96 -9.25 3.04
C GLU A 80 -0.26 -8.52 3.58
N ILE A 81 -0.14 -7.23 3.82
CA ILE A 81 -1.23 -6.43 4.36
C ILE A 81 -2.36 -6.25 3.35
N LEU A 82 -2.01 -5.96 2.11
CA LEU A 82 -3.00 -5.60 1.08
C LEU A 82 -3.55 -6.81 0.34
N ALA A 83 -2.71 -7.79 0.04
CA ALA A 83 -3.07 -8.90 -0.82
C ALA A 83 -3.37 -10.18 -0.06
N ASN A 84 -3.22 -10.20 1.26
CA ASN A 84 -3.47 -11.39 2.05
C ASN A 84 -4.84 -11.29 2.73
N SER A 85 -5.79 -12.07 2.23
CA SER A 85 -7.15 -12.06 2.75
C SER A 85 -7.19 -12.43 4.23
N GLY A 86 -7.86 -11.60 5.02
CA GLY A 86 -8.04 -11.87 6.44
C GLY A 86 -6.94 -11.36 7.36
N THR A 87 -5.94 -10.68 6.82
CA THR A 87 -4.83 -10.17 7.63
C THR A 87 -5.26 -9.01 8.52
N ILE A 88 -6.06 -8.13 8.00
CA ILE A 88 -6.57 -6.96 8.75
C ILE A 88 -8.02 -6.73 8.45
#